data_c6bc2ec74eae1ed77fdaeae30b8d43da
#
_entry.id   c6bc2ec74eae1ed77fdaeae30b8d43da
#
_cell.length_a   1.000
_cell.length_b   1.000
_cell.length_c   1.000
_cell.angle_alpha   90.00
_cell.angle_beta   90.00
_cell.angle_gamma   90.00
#
_symmetry.space_group_name_H-M   'P 1'
#
loop_
_entity.id
_entity.type
_entity.pdbx_description
1 polymer ?
#
loop_
_entity_poly.entity_id
_entity_poly.type
_entity_poly.pdbx_seq_one_letter_code
_entity_poly.pdbx_strand_id
1 'polypeptide(L)'
;EIVGISTIDFERRGDQLKIATAMSEPLQFSSCIDCGQCVVACPTGALIDHNQFQELDTSLDDPDMIVTVQYTPEVTVSLAEAFGFRPGTDMKGIINTALRRIGFDYIFETAFGGDVFIQEQAAELIARFRKKEKLPMITSRCPALVNYVEEFRPELISCLTPVRSPHQIMGKLINKWFAAKKQVPSNRIQ
;
A
#
# COMPACT_ATOMS: atom_id res chain seq x y z
N GLU A 1 1.58 21.43 -6.81
CA GLU A 1 0.34 22.24 -6.96
C GLU A 1 -0.91 21.44 -6.61
N ILE A 2 -1.05 20.18 -7.05
CA ILE A 2 -2.28 19.41 -6.84
C ILE A 2 -2.52 19.11 -5.37
N VAL A 3 -1.51 18.64 -4.65
CA VAL A 3 -1.62 18.30 -3.21
C VAL A 3 -1.30 19.50 -2.32
N GLY A 4 -0.61 20.53 -2.85
CA GLY A 4 -0.31 21.78 -2.14
C GLY A 4 0.81 21.70 -1.09
N ILE A 5 1.57 20.60 -1.05
CA ILE A 5 2.60 20.37 -0.03
C ILE A 5 3.95 20.93 -0.44
N SER A 6 4.24 21.03 -1.76
CA SER A 6 5.45 21.63 -2.32
C SER A 6 6.76 21.05 -1.76
N THR A 7 6.82 19.73 -1.57
CA THR A 7 7.98 19.04 -1.00
C THR A 7 9.21 19.07 -1.91
N ILE A 8 8.98 19.03 -3.24
CA ILE A 8 10.02 19.01 -4.27
C ILE A 8 9.86 20.26 -5.12
N ASP A 9 10.96 20.99 -5.31
CA ASP A 9 11.00 22.22 -6.10
C ASP A 9 12.40 22.40 -6.68
N PHE A 10 12.61 23.50 -7.39
CA PHE A 10 13.93 23.90 -7.90
C PHE A 10 14.83 24.37 -6.77
N GLU A 11 15.98 23.72 -6.66
CA GLU A 11 17.06 24.12 -5.76
C GLU A 11 18.26 24.66 -6.57
N ARG A 12 18.91 25.73 -6.08
CA ARG A 12 20.03 26.41 -6.72
C ARG A 12 19.65 27.21 -7.99
N ARG A 13 20.64 27.65 -8.76
CA ARG A 13 20.44 28.47 -9.96
C ARG A 13 21.51 28.18 -11.01
N GLY A 14 21.24 28.59 -12.28
CA GLY A 14 22.14 28.40 -13.40
C GLY A 14 22.43 26.94 -13.73
N ASP A 15 23.69 26.64 -13.93
CA ASP A 15 24.17 25.28 -14.24
C ASP A 15 24.07 24.30 -13.07
N GLN A 16 23.86 24.80 -11.85
CA GLN A 16 23.69 24.01 -10.66
C GLN A 16 22.21 23.74 -10.30
N LEU A 17 21.29 24.22 -11.15
CA LEU A 17 19.85 24.01 -10.93
C LEU A 17 19.53 22.52 -10.89
N LYS A 18 18.86 22.09 -9.84
CA LYS A 18 18.35 20.72 -9.70
C LYS A 18 16.97 20.69 -9.06
N ILE A 19 16.25 19.61 -9.26
CA ILE A 19 14.99 19.32 -8.57
C ILE A 19 15.32 18.54 -7.31
N ALA A 20 14.96 19.07 -6.15
CA ALA A 20 15.26 18.45 -4.86
C ALA A 20 14.23 18.88 -3.80
N THR A 21 14.32 18.27 -2.64
CA THR A 21 13.72 18.76 -1.41
C THR A 21 14.47 19.98 -0.89
N ALA A 22 13.86 20.72 0.02
CA ALA A 22 14.52 21.84 0.66
C ALA A 22 15.88 21.41 1.26
N MET A 23 16.95 22.16 0.96
CA MET A 23 18.33 21.86 1.39
C MET A 23 18.84 20.47 1.02
N SER A 24 18.24 19.83 -0.01
CA SER A 24 18.54 18.43 -0.39
C SER A 24 18.39 17.41 0.73
N GLU A 25 17.56 17.68 1.72
CA GLU A 25 17.25 16.73 2.79
C GLU A 25 16.52 15.49 2.25
N PRO A 26 16.72 14.31 2.83
CA PRO A 26 15.96 13.12 2.47
C PRO A 26 14.45 13.34 2.60
N LEU A 27 13.65 12.72 1.71
CA LEU A 27 12.19 12.87 1.69
C LEU A 27 11.53 12.58 3.06
N GLN A 28 12.08 11.63 3.82
CA GLN A 28 11.59 11.28 5.15
C GLN A 28 11.69 12.38 6.21
N PHE A 29 12.50 13.41 5.96
CA PHE A 29 12.63 14.58 6.84
C PHE A 29 11.98 15.84 6.26
N SER A 30 11.30 15.70 5.14
CA SER A 30 10.55 16.75 4.48
C SER A 30 9.06 16.66 4.81
N SER A 31 8.26 17.60 4.33
CA SER A 31 6.79 17.58 4.40
C SER A 31 6.14 16.54 3.47
N CYS A 32 6.87 15.52 3.03
CA CYS A 32 6.37 14.51 2.12
C CYS A 32 5.35 13.59 2.83
N ILE A 33 4.17 13.45 2.23
CA ILE A 33 3.13 12.55 2.74
C ILE A 33 3.11 11.19 2.05
N ASP A 34 4.12 10.86 1.25
CA ASP A 34 4.25 9.59 0.51
C ASP A 34 3.08 9.28 -0.44
N CYS A 35 2.51 10.31 -1.08
CA CYS A 35 1.36 10.16 -1.97
C CYS A 35 1.71 9.65 -3.39
N GLY A 36 2.99 9.63 -3.78
CA GLY A 36 3.45 9.16 -5.08
C GLY A 36 3.12 10.05 -6.29
N GLN A 37 2.49 11.22 -6.10
CA GLN A 37 2.09 12.08 -7.21
C GLN A 37 3.28 12.61 -8.02
N CYS A 38 4.41 12.83 -7.38
CA CYS A 38 5.66 13.24 -8.06
C CYS A 38 6.19 12.16 -9.02
N VAL A 39 6.03 10.87 -8.68
CA VAL A 39 6.40 9.74 -9.54
C VAL A 39 5.51 9.73 -10.79
N VAL A 40 4.18 9.85 -10.61
CA VAL A 40 3.21 9.88 -11.71
C VAL A 40 3.42 11.10 -12.62
N ALA A 41 3.77 12.25 -12.05
CA ALA A 41 3.94 13.50 -12.80
C ALA A 41 5.31 13.63 -13.48
N CYS A 42 6.29 12.79 -13.15
CA CYS A 42 7.65 12.90 -13.67
C CYS A 42 7.73 12.48 -15.16
N PRO A 43 7.96 13.40 -16.11
CA PRO A 43 7.93 13.06 -17.53
C PRO A 43 9.17 12.29 -17.99
N THR A 44 10.24 12.31 -17.20
CA THR A 44 11.52 11.66 -17.52
C THR A 44 11.72 10.33 -16.83
N GLY A 45 10.81 9.94 -15.93
CA GLY A 45 10.96 8.74 -15.11
C GLY A 45 12.14 8.80 -14.12
N ALA A 46 12.62 10.00 -13.79
CA ALA A 46 13.73 10.18 -12.84
C ALA A 46 13.28 9.93 -11.38
N LEU A 47 12.00 10.10 -11.11
CA LEU A 47 11.39 9.75 -9.82
C LEU A 47 10.71 8.39 -9.97
N ILE A 48 11.17 7.43 -9.19
CA ILE A 48 10.66 6.07 -9.16
C ILE A 48 10.30 5.69 -7.73
N ASP A 49 9.42 4.73 -7.59
CA ASP A 49 9.15 4.08 -6.31
C ASP A 49 10.31 3.14 -5.93
N HIS A 50 10.49 2.93 -4.64
CA HIS A 50 11.43 1.94 -4.14
C HIS A 50 10.79 0.54 -4.26
N ASN A 51 11.22 -0.23 -5.26
CA ASN A 51 10.78 -1.61 -5.39
C ASN A 51 11.67 -2.56 -4.57
N GLN A 52 11.12 -3.72 -4.23
CA GLN A 52 11.78 -4.76 -3.43
C GLN A 52 12.01 -6.04 -4.25
N PHE A 53 12.22 -5.91 -5.57
CA PHE A 53 12.37 -7.09 -6.43
C PHE A 53 13.60 -7.92 -6.07
N GLN A 54 14.70 -7.29 -5.66
CA GLN A 54 15.91 -8.00 -5.29
C GLN A 54 15.74 -8.83 -4.02
N GLU A 55 15.06 -8.27 -3.02
CA GLU A 55 14.71 -9.00 -1.79
C GLU A 55 13.74 -10.14 -2.08
N LEU A 56 12.79 -9.92 -2.99
CA LEU A 56 11.84 -10.94 -3.41
C LEU A 56 12.55 -12.10 -4.12
N ASP A 57 13.43 -11.81 -5.08
CA ASP A 57 14.21 -12.82 -5.81
C ASP A 57 15.04 -13.66 -4.84
N THR A 58 15.71 -13.01 -3.88
CA THR A 58 16.46 -13.70 -2.83
C THR A 58 15.58 -14.64 -2.01
N SER A 59 14.37 -14.24 -1.71
CA SER A 59 13.43 -15.05 -0.93
C SER A 59 12.86 -16.22 -1.73
N LEU A 60 12.63 -16.03 -3.03
CA LEU A 60 12.16 -17.10 -3.92
C LEU A 60 13.24 -18.17 -4.16
N ASP A 61 14.51 -17.80 -4.08
CA ASP A 61 15.64 -18.73 -4.24
C ASP A 61 15.97 -19.49 -2.95
N ASP A 62 15.44 -19.06 -1.79
CA ASP A 62 15.68 -19.72 -0.50
C ASP A 62 14.68 -20.86 -0.26
N PRO A 63 15.13 -22.14 -0.31
CA PRO A 63 14.25 -23.30 -0.13
C PRO A 63 13.67 -23.41 1.30
N ASP A 64 14.22 -22.69 2.25
CA ASP A 64 13.74 -22.69 3.63
C ASP A 64 12.64 -21.68 3.89
N MET A 65 12.41 -20.75 2.95
CA MET A 65 11.35 -19.74 3.04
C MET A 65 10.06 -20.22 2.36
N ILE A 66 8.94 -19.78 2.90
CA ILE A 66 7.63 -19.90 2.27
C ILE A 66 7.24 -18.51 1.78
N VAL A 67 7.29 -18.33 0.47
CA VAL A 67 7.01 -17.02 -0.13
C VAL A 67 5.54 -16.91 -0.49
N THR A 68 4.88 -15.93 0.09
CA THR A 68 3.45 -15.67 -0.13
C THR A 68 3.25 -14.37 -0.86
N VAL A 69 2.21 -14.30 -1.67
CA VAL A 69 1.81 -13.07 -2.35
C VAL A 69 0.35 -12.78 -2.12
N GLN A 70 0.03 -11.50 -1.96
CA GLN A 70 -1.35 -11.02 -1.97
C GLN A 70 -1.52 -9.95 -3.04
N TYR A 71 -2.63 -10.03 -3.76
CA TYR A 71 -3.00 -9.03 -4.76
C TYR A 71 -4.43 -8.56 -4.57
N THR A 72 -4.71 -7.35 -5.05
CA THR A 72 -6.07 -6.77 -4.98
C THR A 72 -6.89 -7.14 -6.22
N PRO A 73 -8.22 -7.22 -6.12
CA PRO A 73 -9.08 -7.49 -7.28
C PRO A 73 -8.88 -6.50 -8.44
N GLU A 74 -8.53 -5.26 -8.14
CA GLU A 74 -8.28 -4.22 -9.13
C GLU A 74 -7.14 -4.59 -10.10
N VAL A 75 -6.14 -5.32 -9.61
CA VAL A 75 -5.01 -5.79 -10.44
C VAL A 75 -5.49 -6.74 -11.53
N THR A 76 -6.51 -7.55 -11.28
CA THR A 76 -7.02 -8.51 -12.27
C THR A 76 -7.59 -7.81 -13.50
N VAL A 77 -8.25 -6.67 -13.30
CA VAL A 77 -8.85 -5.87 -14.38
C VAL A 77 -7.80 -5.01 -15.07
N SER A 78 -6.93 -4.34 -14.31
CA SER A 78 -5.88 -3.47 -14.87
C SER A 78 -4.89 -4.25 -15.74
N LEU A 79 -4.50 -5.47 -15.33
CA LEU A 79 -3.64 -6.33 -16.15
C LEU A 79 -4.35 -6.79 -17.43
N ALA A 80 -5.65 -7.06 -17.39
CA ALA A 80 -6.40 -7.41 -18.58
C ALA A 80 -6.30 -6.32 -19.64
N GLU A 81 -6.51 -5.07 -19.25
CA GLU A 81 -6.39 -3.92 -20.14
C GLU A 81 -4.94 -3.74 -20.63
N ALA A 82 -3.94 -3.85 -19.76
CA ALA A 82 -2.54 -3.74 -20.13
C ALA A 82 -2.08 -4.79 -21.16
N PHE A 83 -2.68 -5.99 -21.12
CA PHE A 83 -2.42 -7.05 -22.11
C PHE A 83 -3.36 -7.03 -23.31
N GLY A 84 -4.16 -5.97 -23.49
CA GLY A 84 -5.04 -5.79 -24.64
C GLY A 84 -6.31 -6.65 -24.62
N PHE A 85 -6.68 -7.21 -23.49
CA PHE A 85 -7.96 -7.89 -23.33
C PHE A 85 -9.10 -6.86 -23.23
N ARG A 86 -10.32 -7.33 -23.41
CA ARG A 86 -11.51 -6.47 -23.27
C ARG A 86 -11.55 -5.90 -21.84
N PRO A 87 -11.78 -4.59 -21.67
CA PRO A 87 -11.97 -3.98 -20.35
C PRO A 87 -13.02 -4.74 -19.52
N GLY A 88 -12.71 -4.94 -18.23
CA GLY A 88 -13.56 -5.71 -17.33
C GLY A 88 -13.37 -7.24 -17.39
N THR A 89 -12.43 -7.75 -18.17
CA THR A 89 -12.08 -9.18 -18.16
C THR A 89 -11.40 -9.54 -16.85
N ASP A 90 -11.92 -10.57 -16.17
CA ASP A 90 -11.29 -11.10 -14.97
C ASP A 90 -10.16 -12.07 -15.34
N MET A 91 -8.92 -11.69 -15.03
CA MET A 91 -7.71 -12.49 -15.27
C MET A 91 -7.24 -13.28 -14.03
N LYS A 92 -8.05 -13.42 -12.99
CA LYS A 92 -7.70 -14.07 -11.73
C LYS A 92 -7.01 -15.45 -11.92
N GLY A 93 -7.57 -16.31 -12.77
CA GLY A 93 -6.99 -17.62 -13.05
C GLY A 93 -5.61 -17.55 -13.71
N ILE A 94 -5.42 -16.60 -14.63
CA ILE A 94 -4.16 -16.37 -15.33
C ILE A 94 -3.11 -15.84 -14.37
N ILE A 95 -3.47 -14.83 -13.56
CA ILE A 95 -2.58 -14.24 -12.54
C ILE A 95 -2.12 -15.31 -11.55
N ASN A 96 -3.05 -16.09 -11.00
CA ASN A 96 -2.71 -17.17 -10.07
C ASN A 96 -1.75 -18.18 -10.71
N THR A 97 -1.93 -18.50 -11.98
CA THR A 97 -1.04 -19.41 -12.70
C THR A 97 0.34 -18.79 -12.93
N ALA A 98 0.39 -17.51 -13.30
CA ALA A 98 1.63 -16.78 -13.49
C ALA A 98 2.44 -16.68 -12.19
N LEU A 99 1.80 -16.29 -11.09
CA LEU A 99 2.44 -16.18 -9.78
C LEU A 99 3.00 -17.53 -9.29
N ARG A 100 2.27 -18.64 -9.51
CA ARG A 100 2.82 -19.98 -9.21
C ARG A 100 4.04 -20.34 -10.05
N ARG A 101 4.06 -19.92 -11.33
CA ARG A 101 5.21 -20.15 -12.22
C ARG A 101 6.43 -19.30 -11.86
N ILE A 102 6.21 -18.13 -11.26
CA ILE A 102 7.28 -17.28 -10.72
C ILE A 102 7.94 -17.96 -9.51
N GLY A 103 7.19 -18.75 -8.73
CA GLY A 103 7.72 -19.47 -7.58
C GLY A 103 7.01 -19.21 -6.26
N PHE A 104 5.93 -18.44 -6.25
CA PHE A 104 5.17 -18.22 -5.02
C PHE A 104 4.48 -19.48 -4.53
N ASP A 105 4.65 -19.83 -3.26
CA ASP A 105 4.05 -21.00 -2.64
C ASP A 105 2.56 -20.84 -2.41
N TYR A 106 2.15 -19.66 -1.92
CA TYR A 106 0.75 -19.35 -1.65
C TYR A 106 0.35 -18.00 -2.18
N ILE A 107 -0.84 -17.97 -2.75
CA ILE A 107 -1.40 -16.78 -3.39
C ILE A 107 -2.71 -16.45 -2.70
N PHE A 108 -2.83 -15.21 -2.22
CA PHE A 108 -4.00 -14.70 -1.52
C PHE A 108 -4.62 -13.53 -2.27
N GLU A 109 -5.93 -13.45 -2.24
CA GLU A 109 -6.68 -12.29 -2.73
C GLU A 109 -7.07 -11.39 -1.56
N THR A 110 -6.78 -10.12 -1.66
CA THR A 110 -7.00 -9.13 -0.60
C THR A 110 -8.50 -8.89 -0.32
N ALA A 111 -9.39 -9.36 -1.20
CA ALA A 111 -10.84 -9.22 -1.05
C ALA A 111 -11.34 -9.73 0.31
N PHE A 112 -10.83 -10.88 0.79
CA PHE A 112 -11.17 -11.39 2.11
C PHE A 112 -10.83 -10.39 3.24
N GLY A 113 -9.64 -9.79 3.16
CA GLY A 113 -9.26 -8.72 4.08
C GLY A 113 -10.16 -7.48 3.96
N GLY A 114 -10.68 -7.23 2.75
CA GLY A 114 -11.68 -6.20 2.47
C GLY A 114 -13.00 -6.43 3.19
N ASP A 115 -13.50 -7.66 3.19
CA ASP A 115 -14.73 -8.01 3.90
C ASP A 115 -14.58 -7.81 5.42
N VAL A 116 -13.47 -8.25 6.00
CA VAL A 116 -13.17 -8.04 7.41
C VAL A 116 -13.05 -6.54 7.71
N PHE A 117 -12.37 -5.79 6.85
CA PHE A 117 -12.22 -4.34 6.98
C PHE A 117 -13.58 -3.63 7.00
N ILE A 118 -14.51 -3.99 6.12
CA ILE A 118 -15.86 -3.40 6.06
C ILE A 118 -16.64 -3.69 7.34
N GLN A 119 -16.57 -4.91 7.85
CA GLN A 119 -17.26 -5.29 9.09
C GLN A 119 -16.72 -4.50 10.30
N GLU A 120 -15.42 -4.41 10.45
CA GLU A 120 -14.78 -3.65 11.54
C GLU A 120 -15.09 -2.14 11.43
N GLN A 121 -15.05 -1.60 10.22
CA GLN A 121 -15.40 -0.18 10.00
C GLN A 121 -16.87 0.11 10.30
N ALA A 122 -17.77 -0.77 9.90
CA ALA A 122 -19.19 -0.62 10.20
C ALA A 122 -19.46 -0.65 11.70
N ALA A 123 -18.81 -1.57 12.42
CA ALA A 123 -18.91 -1.66 13.88
C ALA A 123 -18.39 -0.40 14.57
N GLU A 124 -17.24 0.11 14.13
CA GLU A 124 -16.65 1.36 14.64
C GLU A 124 -17.58 2.56 14.38
N LEU A 125 -18.10 2.68 13.16
CA LEU A 125 -19.02 3.76 12.81
C LEU A 125 -20.28 3.75 13.69
N ILE A 126 -20.90 2.59 13.88
CA ILE A 126 -22.08 2.43 14.73
C ILE A 126 -21.75 2.81 16.18
N ALA A 127 -20.57 2.40 16.67
CA ALA A 127 -20.14 2.74 18.03
C ALA A 127 -19.97 4.25 18.22
N ARG A 128 -19.34 4.94 17.26
CA ARG A 128 -19.15 6.40 17.26
C ARG A 128 -20.50 7.14 17.17
N PHE A 129 -21.40 6.67 16.32
CA PHE A 129 -22.75 7.25 16.20
C PHE A 129 -23.54 7.15 17.50
N ARG A 130 -23.50 6.00 18.16
CA ARG A 130 -24.19 5.81 19.46
C ARG A 130 -23.64 6.70 20.55
N LYS A 131 -22.32 6.91 20.58
CA LYS A 131 -21.65 7.77 21.56
C LYS A 131 -21.67 9.25 21.19
N LYS A 132 -21.99 9.58 19.95
CA LYS A 132 -21.89 10.94 19.36
C LYS A 132 -20.50 11.55 19.51
N GLU A 133 -19.45 10.73 19.36
CA GLU A 133 -18.06 11.13 19.54
C GLU A 133 -17.22 10.83 18.28
N LYS A 134 -16.13 11.59 18.09
CA LYS A 134 -15.14 11.39 17.03
C LYS A 134 -15.74 11.33 15.62
N LEU A 135 -16.65 12.24 15.36
CA LEU A 135 -17.27 12.43 14.04
C LEU A 135 -16.78 13.76 13.43
N PRO A 136 -16.62 13.82 12.09
CA PRO A 136 -16.81 12.74 11.11
C PRO A 136 -15.80 11.61 11.28
N MET A 137 -16.16 10.37 10.93
CA MET A 137 -15.22 9.27 10.90
C MET A 137 -14.43 9.31 9.59
N ILE A 138 -13.11 9.38 9.68
CA ILE A 138 -12.19 9.39 8.53
C ILE A 138 -11.49 8.03 8.46
N THR A 139 -11.53 7.40 7.29
CA THR A 139 -10.88 6.09 7.11
C THR A 139 -9.36 6.25 6.99
N SER A 140 -8.59 5.43 7.70
CA SER A 140 -7.11 5.40 7.68
C SER A 140 -6.55 4.37 6.68
N ARG A 141 -7.31 4.03 5.64
CA ARG A 141 -6.88 3.07 4.61
C ARG A 141 -5.72 3.58 3.77
N CYS A 142 -5.66 4.88 3.53
CA CYS A 142 -4.64 5.53 2.72
C CYS A 142 -3.52 6.09 3.62
N PRO A 143 -2.29 5.58 3.57
CA PRO A 143 -1.18 6.09 4.36
C PRO A 143 -0.90 7.57 4.13
N ALA A 144 -1.00 8.03 2.88
CA ALA A 144 -0.79 9.45 2.55
C ALA A 144 -1.81 10.38 3.23
N LEU A 145 -3.06 9.93 3.38
CA LEU A 145 -4.07 10.69 4.13
C LEU A 145 -3.74 10.73 5.63
N VAL A 146 -3.25 9.62 6.17
CA VAL A 146 -2.83 9.56 7.58
C VAL A 146 -1.67 10.53 7.83
N ASN A 147 -0.61 10.45 7.02
CA ASN A 147 0.53 11.36 7.10
C ASN A 147 0.10 12.82 6.95
N TYR A 148 -0.80 13.11 6.00
CA TYR A 148 -1.34 14.47 5.83
C TYR A 148 -2.07 14.97 7.07
N VAL A 149 -2.87 14.12 7.69
CA VAL A 149 -3.61 14.49 8.91
C VAL A 149 -2.64 14.70 10.08
N GLU A 150 -1.67 13.82 10.24
CA GLU A 150 -0.69 13.92 11.33
C GLU A 150 0.18 15.17 11.23
N GLU A 151 0.59 15.57 10.03
CA GLU A 151 1.46 16.73 9.81
C GLU A 151 0.72 18.05 9.72
N PHE A 152 -0.40 18.08 8.97
CA PHE A 152 -1.06 19.35 8.60
C PHE A 152 -2.40 19.59 9.30
N ARG A 153 -3.01 18.55 9.87
CA ARG A 153 -4.36 18.64 10.47
C ARG A 153 -4.47 17.80 11.75
N PRO A 154 -3.59 18.02 12.74
CA PRO A 154 -3.54 17.20 13.94
C PRO A 154 -4.87 17.17 14.72
N GLU A 155 -5.71 18.19 14.56
CA GLU A 155 -7.05 18.22 15.14
C GLU A 155 -7.97 17.09 14.64
N LEU A 156 -7.68 16.50 13.47
CA LEU A 156 -8.46 15.42 12.88
C LEU A 156 -7.95 14.01 13.24
N ILE A 157 -6.82 13.90 13.96
CA ILE A 157 -6.25 12.59 14.36
C ILE A 157 -7.28 11.75 15.12
N SER A 158 -8.08 12.38 16.02
CA SER A 158 -9.10 11.69 16.77
C SER A 158 -10.26 11.15 15.90
N CYS A 159 -10.42 11.69 14.70
CA CYS A 159 -11.43 11.29 13.74
C CYS A 159 -10.98 10.10 12.89
N LEU A 160 -9.67 9.82 12.80
CA LEU A 160 -9.15 8.66 12.08
C LEU A 160 -9.65 7.37 12.72
N THR A 161 -9.96 6.37 11.88
CA THR A 161 -10.30 5.02 12.38
C THR A 161 -9.04 4.23 12.71
N PRO A 162 -9.02 3.45 13.80
CA PRO A 162 -7.91 2.57 14.12
C PRO A 162 -7.93 1.27 13.28
N VAL A 163 -8.94 1.06 12.45
CA VAL A 163 -9.09 -0.14 11.63
C VAL A 163 -8.00 -0.18 10.56
N ARG A 164 -7.24 -1.25 10.53
CA ARG A 164 -6.14 -1.44 9.60
C ARG A 164 -6.64 -1.66 8.17
N SER A 165 -5.80 -1.32 7.18
CA SER A 165 -6.14 -1.55 5.77
C SER A 165 -6.33 -3.05 5.46
N PRO A 166 -7.09 -3.41 4.41
CA PRO A 166 -7.26 -4.80 3.97
C PRO A 166 -5.93 -5.54 3.79
N HIS A 167 -4.93 -4.87 3.26
CA HIS A 167 -3.57 -5.38 3.08
C HIS A 167 -2.92 -5.79 4.40
N GLN A 168 -2.97 -4.90 5.39
CA GLN A 168 -2.42 -5.16 6.72
C GLN A 168 -3.20 -6.25 7.47
N ILE A 169 -4.53 -6.31 7.27
CA ILE A 169 -5.37 -7.38 7.83
C ILE A 169 -4.94 -8.72 7.26
N MET A 170 -4.82 -8.84 5.95
CA MET A 170 -4.37 -10.08 5.30
C MET A 170 -2.96 -10.47 5.73
N GLY A 171 -2.00 -9.54 5.73
CA GLY A 171 -0.64 -9.84 6.20
C GLY A 171 -0.62 -10.38 7.63
N LYS A 172 -1.45 -9.81 8.52
CA LYS A 172 -1.56 -10.31 9.90
C LYS A 172 -2.21 -11.71 9.98
N LEU A 173 -3.21 -11.97 9.14
CA LEU A 173 -3.85 -13.29 9.05
C LEU A 173 -2.88 -14.34 8.51
N ILE A 174 -2.10 -14.01 7.51
CA ILE A 174 -1.08 -14.89 6.94
C ILE A 174 -0.02 -15.20 8.01
N ASN A 175 0.55 -14.19 8.65
CA ASN A 175 1.63 -14.36 9.60
C ASN A 175 1.21 -15.03 10.93
N LYS A 176 -0.07 -14.97 11.30
CA LYS A 176 -0.55 -15.57 12.56
C LYS A 176 -1.38 -16.82 12.34
N TRP A 177 -2.52 -16.66 11.65
CA TRP A 177 -3.48 -17.75 11.53
C TRP A 177 -3.03 -18.81 10.53
N PHE A 178 -2.59 -18.39 9.35
CA PHE A 178 -2.11 -19.31 8.31
C PHE A 178 -0.82 -20.02 8.76
N ALA A 179 0.14 -19.29 9.34
CA ALA A 179 1.35 -19.86 9.93
C ALA A 179 1.04 -20.95 10.96
N ALA A 180 0.13 -20.66 11.90
CA ALA A 180 -0.31 -21.62 12.91
C ALA A 180 -1.01 -22.86 12.28
N LYS A 181 -1.89 -22.64 11.29
CA LYS A 181 -2.58 -23.71 10.59
C LYS A 181 -1.64 -24.62 9.79
N LYS A 182 -0.56 -24.07 9.26
CA LYS A 182 0.47 -24.81 8.52
C LYS A 182 1.57 -25.36 9.42
N GLN A 183 1.56 -25.02 10.71
CA GLN A 183 2.60 -25.39 11.68
C GLN A 183 3.99 -24.90 11.26
N VAL A 184 4.05 -23.72 10.66
CA VAL A 184 5.28 -23.07 10.21
C VAL A 184 5.54 -21.84 11.10
N PRO A 185 6.76 -21.64 11.56
CA PRO A 185 7.10 -20.43 12.29
C PRO A 185 6.96 -19.20 11.38
N SER A 186 6.39 -18.10 11.93
CA SER A 186 6.07 -16.90 11.16
C SER A 186 7.29 -16.20 10.53
N ASN A 187 8.49 -16.43 11.06
CA ASN A 187 9.75 -15.90 10.50
C ASN A 187 10.20 -16.62 9.20
N ARG A 188 9.56 -17.74 8.85
CA ARG A 188 9.79 -18.45 7.57
C ARG A 188 8.74 -18.09 6.50
N ILE A 189 7.81 -17.21 6.80
CA ILE A 189 6.80 -16.72 5.85
C ILE A 189 7.16 -15.28 5.49
N GLN A 190 7.35 -15.06 4.20
CA GLN A 190 7.59 -13.76 3.61
C GLN A 190 6.51 -13.41 2.59
#